data_3b615274147098c089776c1358511f01
#
_entry.id   3b615274147098c089776c1358511f01
#
_cell.length_a   1.000
_cell.length_b   1.000
_cell.length_c   1.000
_cell.angle_alpha   90.00
_cell.angle_beta   90.00
_cell.angle_gamma   90.00
#
_symmetry.space_group_name_H-M   'P 1'
#
loop_
_entity.id
_entity.type
_entity.pdbx_description
1 polymer ?
#
loop_
_entity_poly.entity_id
_entity_poly.type
_entity_poly.pdbx_seq_one_letter_code
_entity_poly.pdbx_strand_id
1 'polypeptide(L)'
;GYKVVSGWIALIMMVILTVKILSNIEGFKKAMENPVISGSFATYSMAIIVLSAYITPKSPFKPVANIAWYVGIAIHVLLIIWFTLKFAVKKNIATVFTTWFIVYVGIVTATVTAPAYKMPQIGQAAFWFGFVTYIILLPFVFYRVVKVKNIPEPAQPTFAVFAAPAALLLAGYMAKTFPEKNLAIVYFLLFLTILLYVMVLVSLPKLLKLPFYPSYSAFTFPTAISALGLKLTTKFLKESGVNVAMLAKLVSVAEIVATVIIIYVVIRHIMFMLSEKK
;
A
#
# COMPACT_ATOMS: atom_id res chain seq x y z
N GLY A 1 4.00 22.97 -5.57
CA GLY A 1 5.31 22.38 -5.54
C GLY A 1 5.35 20.87 -5.77
N TYR A 2 6.13 20.16 -4.97
CA TYR A 2 6.47 18.74 -5.16
C TYR A 2 5.26 17.77 -5.27
N LYS A 3 4.15 18.04 -4.58
CA LYS A 3 2.92 17.22 -4.68
C LYS A 3 2.38 17.18 -6.12
N VAL A 4 2.41 18.29 -6.82
CA VAL A 4 1.91 18.37 -8.20
C VAL A 4 2.83 17.57 -9.12
N VAL A 5 4.14 17.71 -8.97
CA VAL A 5 5.12 16.97 -9.77
C VAL A 5 4.99 15.46 -9.57
N SER A 6 4.93 15.00 -8.32
CA SER A 6 4.76 13.56 -8.03
C SER A 6 3.41 13.02 -8.53
N GLY A 7 2.34 13.81 -8.47
CA GLY A 7 1.04 13.45 -9.03
C GLY A 7 1.08 13.26 -10.55
N TRP A 8 1.74 14.15 -11.27
CA TRP A 8 1.92 14.02 -12.72
C TRP A 8 2.78 12.82 -13.11
N ILE A 9 3.88 12.58 -12.40
CA ILE A 9 4.72 11.39 -12.63
C ILE A 9 3.89 10.12 -12.44
N ALA A 10 3.14 10.02 -11.36
CA ALA A 10 2.31 8.86 -11.09
C ALA A 10 1.20 8.68 -12.15
N LEU A 11 0.58 9.75 -12.62
CA LEU A 11 -0.42 9.71 -13.68
C LEU A 11 0.20 9.21 -15.00
N ILE A 12 1.36 9.72 -15.39
CA ILE A 12 2.07 9.28 -16.60
C ILE A 12 2.40 7.78 -16.50
N MET A 13 2.92 7.33 -15.38
CA MET A 13 3.22 5.90 -15.15
C MET A 13 1.96 5.03 -15.25
N MET A 14 0.83 5.49 -14.71
CA MET A 14 -0.45 4.78 -14.83
C MET A 14 -0.95 4.70 -16.27
N VAL A 15 -0.83 5.80 -17.02
CA VAL A 15 -1.20 5.82 -18.46
C VAL A 15 -0.35 4.83 -19.24
N ILE A 16 0.97 4.84 -19.04
CA ILE A 16 1.90 3.89 -19.68
C ILE A 16 1.53 2.45 -19.36
N LEU A 17 1.26 2.15 -18.08
CA LEU A 17 0.84 0.81 -17.66
C LEU A 17 -0.49 0.41 -18.28
N THR A 18 -1.47 1.32 -18.33
CA THR A 18 -2.76 1.06 -18.97
C THR A 18 -2.60 0.74 -20.45
N VAL A 19 -1.81 1.55 -21.19
CA VAL A 19 -1.51 1.30 -22.60
C VAL A 19 -0.83 -0.05 -22.80
N LYS A 20 0.16 -0.39 -21.94
CA LYS A 20 0.83 -1.70 -21.98
C LYS A 20 -0.13 -2.86 -21.77
N ILE A 21 -1.07 -2.76 -20.82
CA ILE A 21 -2.09 -3.77 -20.57
C ILE A 21 -3.00 -3.94 -21.80
N LEU A 22 -3.50 -2.83 -22.34
CA LEU A 22 -4.40 -2.85 -23.50
C LEU A 22 -3.70 -3.35 -24.79
N SER A 23 -2.42 -3.07 -24.93
CA SER A 23 -1.62 -3.53 -26.09
C SER A 23 -1.28 -5.03 -26.02
N ASN A 24 -1.33 -5.67 -24.84
CA ASN A 24 -1.03 -7.09 -24.65
C ASN A 24 -1.90 -7.71 -23.60
N ILE A 25 -3.20 -7.84 -23.90
CA ILE A 25 -4.20 -8.41 -22.98
C ILE A 25 -3.91 -9.89 -22.66
N GLU A 26 -3.44 -10.66 -23.63
CA GLU A 26 -3.06 -12.07 -23.44
C GLU A 26 -1.89 -12.21 -22.47
N GLY A 27 -0.83 -11.42 -22.66
CA GLY A 27 0.30 -11.39 -21.74
C GLY A 27 -0.11 -10.93 -20.33
N PHE A 28 -1.01 -9.96 -20.23
CA PHE A 28 -1.56 -9.53 -18.95
C PHE A 28 -2.36 -10.65 -18.25
N LYS A 29 -3.26 -11.35 -18.97
CA LYS A 29 -4.01 -12.49 -18.42
C LYS A 29 -3.05 -13.57 -17.90
N LYS A 30 -2.00 -13.91 -18.66
CA LYS A 30 -0.98 -14.87 -18.24
C LYS A 30 -0.21 -14.40 -17.00
N ALA A 31 0.15 -13.14 -16.93
CA ALA A 31 0.81 -12.56 -15.75
C ALA A 31 -0.07 -12.65 -14.48
N MET A 32 -1.38 -12.44 -14.64
CA MET A 32 -2.36 -12.56 -13.55
C MET A 32 -2.55 -14.00 -13.02
N GLU A 33 -1.99 -15.01 -13.67
CA GLU A 33 -1.92 -16.38 -13.12
C GLU A 33 -0.93 -16.48 -11.93
N ASN A 34 0.03 -15.57 -11.84
CA ASN A 34 1.00 -15.55 -10.75
C ASN A 34 0.42 -14.81 -9.53
N PRO A 35 0.35 -15.45 -8.34
CA PRO A 35 -0.28 -14.84 -7.15
C PRO A 35 0.49 -13.61 -6.62
N VAL A 36 1.80 -13.50 -6.88
CA VAL A 36 2.58 -12.31 -6.49
C VAL A 36 2.28 -11.14 -7.40
N ILE A 37 2.23 -11.38 -8.71
CA ILE A 37 1.96 -10.33 -9.71
C ILE A 37 0.52 -9.84 -9.57
N SER A 38 -0.44 -10.76 -9.51
CA SER A 38 -1.86 -10.40 -9.37
C SER A 38 -2.16 -9.71 -8.04
N GLY A 39 -1.53 -10.16 -6.95
CA GLY A 39 -1.63 -9.47 -5.67
C GLY A 39 -1.06 -8.04 -5.72
N SER A 40 0.08 -7.87 -6.37
CA SER A 40 0.71 -6.55 -6.57
C SER A 40 -0.12 -5.64 -7.50
N PHE A 41 -0.87 -6.21 -8.45
CA PHE A 41 -1.69 -5.43 -9.38
C PHE A 41 -2.81 -4.64 -8.68
N ALA A 42 -3.23 -5.03 -7.47
CA ALA A 42 -4.18 -4.25 -6.68
C ALA A 42 -3.68 -2.82 -6.37
N THR A 43 -2.36 -2.56 -6.44
CA THR A 43 -1.81 -1.20 -6.35
C THR A 43 -2.28 -0.29 -7.48
N TYR A 44 -2.67 -0.84 -8.63
CA TYR A 44 -3.21 -0.06 -9.74
C TYR A 44 -4.52 0.66 -9.36
N SER A 45 -5.48 -0.06 -8.79
CA SER A 45 -6.73 0.54 -8.31
C SER A 45 -6.51 1.48 -7.12
N MET A 46 -5.58 1.13 -6.20
CA MET A 46 -5.18 2.03 -5.10
C MET A 46 -4.61 3.35 -5.64
N ALA A 47 -3.81 3.29 -6.71
CA ALA A 47 -3.25 4.49 -7.33
C ALA A 47 -4.36 5.37 -7.95
N ILE A 48 -5.38 4.79 -8.60
CA ILE A 48 -6.54 5.55 -9.09
C ILE A 48 -7.23 6.28 -7.94
N ILE A 49 -7.51 5.56 -6.84
CA ILE A 49 -8.18 6.11 -5.64
C ILE A 49 -7.36 7.28 -5.06
N VAL A 50 -6.04 7.11 -4.92
CA VAL A 50 -5.18 8.14 -4.33
C VAL A 50 -4.99 9.33 -5.27
N LEU A 51 -4.72 9.09 -6.57
CA LEU A 51 -4.52 10.15 -7.55
C LEU A 51 -5.76 11.00 -7.76
N SER A 52 -6.95 10.40 -7.72
CA SER A 52 -8.20 11.16 -7.79
C SER A 52 -8.29 12.23 -6.70
N ALA A 53 -7.76 11.95 -5.50
CA ALA A 53 -7.78 12.90 -4.37
C ALA A 53 -6.74 14.04 -4.48
N TYR A 54 -5.83 13.98 -5.48
CA TYR A 54 -4.94 15.12 -5.78
C TYR A 54 -5.65 16.26 -6.49
N ILE A 55 -6.80 15.99 -7.12
CA ILE A 55 -7.63 17.01 -7.74
C ILE A 55 -8.38 17.75 -6.63
N THR A 56 -8.13 19.05 -6.53
CA THR A 56 -8.71 19.86 -5.46
C THR A 56 -10.25 19.97 -5.59
N PRO A 57 -10.98 20.09 -4.47
CA PRO A 57 -12.43 20.25 -4.49
C PRO A 57 -12.93 21.50 -5.29
N LYS A 58 -12.07 22.50 -5.49
CA LYS A 58 -12.35 23.72 -6.26
C LYS A 58 -11.99 23.62 -7.74
N SER A 59 -11.37 22.50 -8.16
CA SER A 59 -10.98 22.28 -9.56
C SER A 59 -12.20 22.03 -10.45
N PRO A 60 -12.23 22.52 -11.69
CA PRO A 60 -13.26 22.17 -12.68
C PRO A 60 -13.28 20.66 -12.99
N PHE A 61 -12.18 19.95 -12.71
CA PHE A 61 -12.06 18.50 -12.89
C PHE A 61 -12.61 17.66 -11.73
N LYS A 62 -13.27 18.29 -10.74
CA LYS A 62 -13.89 17.58 -9.61
C LYS A 62 -14.85 16.44 -10.03
N PRO A 63 -15.72 16.59 -11.06
CA PRO A 63 -16.57 15.48 -11.50
C PRO A 63 -15.76 14.27 -11.98
N VAL A 64 -14.66 14.51 -12.71
CA VAL A 64 -13.74 13.46 -13.16
C VAL A 64 -13.08 12.76 -11.97
N ALA A 65 -12.64 13.53 -10.96
CA ALA A 65 -12.07 12.98 -9.74
C ALA A 65 -13.05 12.09 -8.99
N ASN A 66 -14.33 12.50 -8.88
CA ASN A 66 -15.37 11.72 -8.25
C ASN A 66 -15.58 10.38 -8.99
N ILE A 67 -15.72 10.42 -10.31
CA ILE A 67 -15.87 9.21 -11.13
C ILE A 67 -14.64 8.31 -10.96
N ALA A 68 -13.43 8.85 -11.07
CA ALA A 68 -12.20 8.09 -10.93
C ALA A 68 -12.10 7.41 -9.55
N TRP A 69 -12.53 8.09 -8.47
CA TRP A 69 -12.54 7.52 -7.13
C TRP A 69 -13.47 6.31 -7.02
N TYR A 70 -14.71 6.43 -7.50
CA TYR A 70 -15.66 5.30 -7.51
C TYR A 70 -15.19 4.16 -8.42
N VAL A 71 -14.65 4.47 -9.59
CA VAL A 71 -14.09 3.48 -10.52
C VAL A 71 -12.91 2.75 -9.87
N GLY A 72 -12.01 3.47 -9.20
CA GLY A 72 -10.90 2.86 -8.47
C GLY A 72 -11.37 1.90 -7.38
N ILE A 73 -12.39 2.27 -6.59
CA ILE A 73 -12.99 1.41 -5.57
C ILE A 73 -13.65 0.17 -6.22
N ALA A 74 -14.43 0.37 -7.28
CA ALA A 74 -15.11 -0.73 -7.99
C ALA A 74 -14.10 -1.73 -8.56
N ILE A 75 -13.03 -1.25 -9.22
CA ILE A 75 -11.95 -2.12 -9.72
C ILE A 75 -11.31 -2.87 -8.56
N HIS A 76 -11.05 -2.22 -7.43
CA HIS A 76 -10.44 -2.87 -6.28
C HIS A 76 -11.31 -3.97 -5.69
N VAL A 77 -12.62 -3.72 -5.56
CA VAL A 77 -13.59 -4.72 -5.09
C VAL A 77 -13.65 -5.91 -6.07
N LEU A 78 -13.70 -5.66 -7.37
CA LEU A 78 -13.67 -6.72 -8.38
C LEU A 78 -12.38 -7.54 -8.30
N LEU A 79 -11.25 -6.90 -8.07
CA LEU A 79 -9.96 -7.59 -7.85
C LEU A 79 -9.99 -8.45 -6.59
N ILE A 80 -10.57 -7.97 -5.49
CA ILE A 80 -10.74 -8.78 -4.26
C ILE A 80 -11.56 -10.03 -4.57
N ILE A 81 -12.71 -9.89 -5.22
CA ILE A 81 -13.59 -11.01 -5.55
C ILE A 81 -12.85 -12.01 -6.45
N TRP A 82 -12.27 -11.53 -7.54
CA TRP A 82 -11.55 -12.37 -8.50
C TRP A 82 -10.38 -13.10 -7.84
N PHE A 83 -9.55 -12.38 -7.07
CA PHE A 83 -8.39 -12.95 -6.38
C PHE A 83 -8.79 -14.00 -5.35
N THR A 84 -9.87 -13.74 -4.61
CA THR A 84 -10.43 -14.68 -3.63
C THR A 84 -10.85 -15.98 -4.31
N LEU A 85 -11.63 -15.89 -5.39
CA LEU A 85 -12.10 -17.07 -6.14
C LEU A 85 -10.93 -17.85 -6.78
N LYS A 86 -9.90 -17.13 -7.24
CA LYS A 86 -8.77 -17.77 -7.93
C LYS A 86 -7.78 -18.44 -6.99
N PHE A 87 -7.45 -17.81 -5.87
CA PHE A 87 -6.36 -18.23 -4.99
C PHE A 87 -6.84 -18.63 -3.59
N ALA A 88 -7.72 -17.85 -2.94
CA ALA A 88 -8.04 -18.08 -1.53
C ALA A 88 -8.95 -19.32 -1.35
N VAL A 89 -9.93 -19.51 -2.22
CA VAL A 89 -10.84 -20.66 -2.16
C VAL A 89 -10.11 -21.99 -2.31
N LYS A 90 -8.98 -22.00 -3.04
CA LYS A 90 -8.17 -23.20 -3.25
C LYS A 90 -7.39 -23.65 -2.01
N LYS A 91 -7.36 -22.85 -0.95
CA LYS A 91 -6.69 -23.13 0.35
C LYS A 91 -5.23 -23.62 0.21
N ASN A 92 -4.53 -23.17 -0.83
CA ASN A 92 -3.15 -23.56 -1.07
C ASN A 92 -2.19 -22.55 -0.43
N ILE A 93 -1.55 -22.94 0.66
CA ILE A 93 -0.60 -22.10 1.41
C ILE A 93 0.59 -21.63 0.54
N ALA A 94 0.94 -22.37 -0.51
CA ALA A 94 2.04 -22.00 -1.42
C ALA A 94 1.74 -20.75 -2.24
N THR A 95 0.46 -20.40 -2.42
CA THR A 95 0.03 -19.18 -3.13
C THR A 95 -0.10 -17.96 -2.23
N VAL A 96 0.06 -18.12 -0.92
CA VAL A 96 -0.03 -17.05 0.06
C VAL A 96 1.30 -16.30 0.10
N PHE A 97 1.24 -15.00 -0.22
CA PHE A 97 2.37 -14.07 -0.20
C PHE A 97 1.99 -12.80 0.54
N THR A 98 2.96 -11.99 0.87
CA THR A 98 2.73 -10.66 1.48
C THR A 98 1.88 -9.75 0.60
N THR A 99 1.88 -9.96 -0.72
CA THR A 99 1.03 -9.24 -1.69
C THR A 99 -0.48 -9.46 -1.48
N TRP A 100 -0.88 -10.51 -0.74
CA TRP A 100 -2.27 -10.71 -0.34
C TRP A 100 -2.79 -9.53 0.49
N PHE A 101 -1.93 -8.95 1.34
CA PHE A 101 -2.29 -7.73 2.07
C PHE A 101 -2.67 -6.57 1.14
N ILE A 102 -2.01 -6.45 -0.02
CA ILE A 102 -2.31 -5.38 -0.96
C ILE A 102 -3.74 -5.54 -1.50
N VAL A 103 -4.15 -6.77 -1.80
CA VAL A 103 -5.50 -7.06 -2.31
C VAL A 103 -6.57 -6.75 -1.26
N TYR A 104 -6.42 -7.25 -0.05
CA TYR A 104 -7.50 -7.17 0.95
C TYR A 104 -7.47 -5.90 1.79
N VAL A 105 -6.28 -5.39 2.11
CA VAL A 105 -6.15 -4.19 2.94
C VAL A 105 -5.99 -2.92 2.11
N GLY A 106 -5.60 -3.06 0.83
CA GLY A 106 -5.41 -1.90 -0.06
C GLY A 106 -6.65 -1.03 -0.25
N ILE A 107 -7.86 -1.62 -0.09
CA ILE A 107 -9.13 -0.88 -0.14
C ILE A 107 -9.19 0.26 0.91
N VAL A 108 -8.40 0.19 1.98
CA VAL A 108 -8.32 1.22 3.02
C VAL A 108 -7.77 2.56 2.47
N THR A 109 -7.17 2.57 1.29
CA THR A 109 -6.89 3.83 0.57
C THR A 109 -8.14 4.67 0.35
N ALA A 110 -9.30 4.03 0.15
CA ALA A 110 -10.59 4.72 0.10
C ALA A 110 -10.93 5.38 1.43
N THR A 111 -10.57 4.77 2.58
CA THR A 111 -10.77 5.38 3.90
C THR A 111 -9.98 6.69 4.05
N VAL A 112 -8.71 6.66 3.63
CA VAL A 112 -7.83 7.85 3.71
C VAL A 112 -8.35 8.99 2.84
N THR A 113 -8.93 8.68 1.69
CA THR A 113 -9.37 9.66 0.69
C THR A 113 -10.84 10.06 0.80
N ALA A 114 -11.69 9.27 1.48
CA ALA A 114 -13.13 9.51 1.64
C ALA A 114 -13.50 10.95 2.11
N PRO A 115 -12.73 11.61 2.99
CA PRO A 115 -13.03 12.98 3.39
C PRO A 115 -13.05 13.98 2.24
N ALA A 116 -12.21 13.78 1.20
CA ALA A 116 -12.18 14.64 0.02
C ALA A 116 -13.48 14.56 -0.80
N TYR A 117 -14.18 13.43 -0.71
CA TYR A 117 -15.41 13.12 -1.43
C TYR A 117 -16.67 13.26 -0.57
N LYS A 118 -16.51 13.60 0.73
CA LYS A 118 -17.62 13.66 1.71
C LYS A 118 -18.40 12.34 1.82
N MET A 119 -17.70 11.20 1.70
CA MET A 119 -18.28 9.85 1.73
C MET A 119 -17.71 9.03 2.92
N PRO A 120 -17.93 9.46 4.18
CA PRO A 120 -17.37 8.77 5.33
C PRO A 120 -17.85 7.32 5.47
N GLN A 121 -19.09 7.02 5.06
CA GLN A 121 -19.66 5.67 5.17
C GLN A 121 -18.88 4.66 4.31
N ILE A 122 -18.55 5.04 3.06
CA ILE A 122 -17.74 4.19 2.17
C ILE A 122 -16.34 4.00 2.75
N GLY A 123 -15.76 5.10 3.28
CA GLY A 123 -14.45 5.02 3.93
C GLY A 123 -14.46 4.12 5.18
N GLN A 124 -15.51 4.19 6.01
CA GLN A 124 -15.65 3.33 7.18
C GLN A 124 -15.85 1.86 6.81
N ALA A 125 -16.68 1.57 5.81
CA ALA A 125 -16.86 0.21 5.29
C ALA A 125 -15.54 -0.38 4.76
N ALA A 126 -14.77 0.41 4.00
CA ALA A 126 -13.45 0.01 3.51
C ALA A 126 -12.46 -0.26 4.65
N PHE A 127 -12.48 0.57 5.71
CA PHE A 127 -11.65 0.38 6.88
C PHE A 127 -11.96 -0.93 7.59
N TRP A 128 -13.23 -1.16 7.94
CA TRP A 128 -13.61 -2.34 8.72
C TRP A 128 -13.37 -3.62 7.94
N PHE A 129 -13.65 -3.62 6.64
CA PHE A 129 -13.30 -4.75 5.77
C PHE A 129 -11.77 -5.01 5.80
N GLY A 130 -10.96 -3.98 5.59
CA GLY A 130 -9.50 -4.09 5.60
C GLY A 130 -8.97 -4.50 6.97
N PHE A 131 -9.55 -3.99 8.08
CA PHE A 131 -9.14 -4.32 9.44
C PHE A 131 -9.40 -5.81 9.76
N VAL A 132 -10.61 -6.30 9.49
CA VAL A 132 -10.98 -7.70 9.74
C VAL A 132 -10.13 -8.64 8.88
N THR A 133 -10.01 -8.34 7.60
CA THR A 133 -9.19 -9.17 6.69
C THR A 133 -7.71 -9.13 7.05
N TYR A 134 -7.18 -8.00 7.54
CA TYR A 134 -5.83 -7.90 8.05
C TYR A 134 -5.58 -8.84 9.24
N ILE A 135 -6.47 -8.83 10.24
CA ILE A 135 -6.35 -9.68 11.43
C ILE A 135 -6.37 -11.16 11.03
N ILE A 136 -7.24 -11.53 10.08
CA ILE A 136 -7.31 -12.91 9.57
C ILE A 136 -6.04 -13.28 8.80
N LEU A 137 -5.58 -12.41 7.89
CA LEU A 137 -4.46 -12.72 6.99
C LEU A 137 -3.10 -12.70 7.69
N LEU A 138 -2.91 -11.87 8.71
CA LEU A 138 -1.61 -11.69 9.35
C LEU A 138 -0.98 -13.02 9.80
N PRO A 139 -1.66 -13.89 10.55
CA PRO A 139 -1.09 -15.17 10.95
C PRO A 139 -0.80 -16.09 9.77
N PHE A 140 -1.65 -16.13 8.74
CA PHE A 140 -1.43 -17.00 7.58
C PHE A 140 -0.22 -16.56 6.75
N VAL A 141 -0.11 -15.26 6.46
CA VAL A 141 1.02 -14.73 5.71
C VAL A 141 2.32 -14.85 6.51
N PHE A 142 2.27 -14.58 7.82
CA PHE A 142 3.41 -14.74 8.71
C PHE A 142 3.88 -16.20 8.75
N TYR A 143 2.96 -17.15 8.95
CA TYR A 143 3.25 -18.59 8.91
C TYR A 143 3.88 -19.00 7.58
N ARG A 144 3.31 -18.55 6.46
CA ARG A 144 3.84 -18.86 5.12
C ARG A 144 5.27 -18.38 4.93
N VAL A 145 5.55 -17.14 5.34
CA VAL A 145 6.86 -16.52 5.12
C VAL A 145 7.93 -17.06 6.09
N VAL A 146 7.56 -17.27 7.36
CA VAL A 146 8.52 -17.61 8.43
C VAL A 146 8.70 -19.11 8.60
N LYS A 147 7.61 -19.89 8.49
CA LYS A 147 7.63 -21.35 8.74
C LYS A 147 7.75 -22.15 7.46
N VAL A 148 6.86 -21.93 6.49
CA VAL A 148 6.87 -22.68 5.21
C VAL A 148 8.06 -22.25 4.36
N LYS A 149 8.42 -20.97 4.39
CA LYS A 149 9.55 -20.40 3.60
C LYS A 149 9.37 -20.66 2.10
N ASN A 150 10.45 -20.97 1.38
CA ASN A 150 10.42 -21.25 -0.05
C ASN A 150 9.76 -20.13 -0.88
N ILE A 151 10.14 -18.88 -0.57
CA ILE A 151 9.74 -17.70 -1.33
C ILE A 151 10.74 -17.55 -2.49
N PRO A 152 10.28 -17.55 -3.76
CA PRO A 152 11.16 -17.32 -4.90
C PRO A 152 11.94 -16.01 -4.74
N GLU A 153 13.22 -16.02 -5.11
CA GLU A 153 14.12 -14.88 -4.92
C GLU A 153 13.54 -13.57 -5.50
N PRO A 154 12.94 -13.55 -6.73
CA PRO A 154 12.32 -12.35 -7.26
C PRO A 154 11.12 -11.83 -6.44
N ALA A 155 10.52 -12.66 -5.60
CA ALA A 155 9.40 -12.26 -4.73
C ALA A 155 9.86 -11.85 -3.32
N GLN A 156 11.12 -12.10 -2.93
CA GLN A 156 11.61 -11.79 -1.58
C GLN A 156 11.50 -10.29 -1.22
N PRO A 157 11.73 -9.31 -2.13
CA PRO A 157 11.54 -7.91 -1.82
C PRO A 157 10.12 -7.56 -1.32
N THR A 158 9.10 -8.37 -1.71
CA THR A 158 7.72 -8.15 -1.24
C THR A 158 7.57 -8.36 0.28
N PHE A 159 8.58 -8.91 0.98
CA PHE A 159 8.62 -8.96 2.44
C PHE A 159 8.37 -7.58 3.08
N ALA A 160 8.83 -6.52 2.43
CA ALA A 160 8.60 -5.16 2.91
C ALA A 160 7.12 -4.78 3.06
N VAL A 161 6.23 -5.46 2.34
CA VAL A 161 4.78 -5.24 2.43
C VAL A 161 4.24 -5.51 3.84
N PHE A 162 4.91 -6.30 4.69
CA PHE A 162 4.49 -6.47 6.09
C PHE A 162 4.32 -5.14 6.85
N ALA A 163 5.11 -4.11 6.54
CA ALA A 163 5.00 -2.81 7.18
C ALA A 163 3.78 -1.98 6.74
N ALA A 164 3.15 -2.32 5.60
CA ALA A 164 2.13 -1.47 5.00
C ALA A 164 0.73 -1.59 5.64
N PRO A 165 0.17 -2.80 5.93
CA PRO A 165 -1.24 -2.95 6.28
C PRO A 165 -1.63 -2.23 7.57
N ALA A 166 -0.89 -2.46 8.66
CA ALA A 166 -1.15 -1.80 9.94
C ALA A 166 -1.01 -0.28 9.82
N ALA A 167 0.01 0.18 9.10
CA ALA A 167 0.26 1.59 8.87
C ALA A 167 -0.83 2.26 8.00
N LEU A 168 -1.32 1.56 6.99
CA LEU A 168 -2.42 2.06 6.15
C LEU A 168 -3.73 2.12 6.94
N LEU A 169 -4.03 1.08 7.74
CA LEU A 169 -5.16 1.09 8.67
C LEU A 169 -5.03 2.23 9.68
N LEU A 170 -3.85 2.41 10.26
CA LEU A 170 -3.60 3.50 11.20
C LEU A 170 -3.81 4.87 10.54
N ALA A 171 -3.26 5.10 9.36
CA ALA A 171 -3.45 6.34 8.60
C ALA A 171 -4.94 6.56 8.23
N GLY A 172 -5.64 5.50 7.83
CA GLY A 172 -7.08 5.54 7.54
C GLY A 172 -7.90 5.85 8.79
N TYR A 173 -7.57 5.26 9.92
CA TYR A 173 -8.25 5.54 11.19
C TYR A 173 -8.01 6.97 11.67
N MET A 174 -6.81 7.52 11.44
CA MET A 174 -6.50 8.93 11.75
C MET A 174 -7.15 9.93 10.78
N ALA A 175 -7.67 9.50 9.66
CA ALA A 175 -8.38 10.37 8.72
C ALA A 175 -9.67 10.93 9.33
N LYS A 176 -10.18 12.04 8.75
CA LYS A 176 -11.46 12.65 9.15
C LYS A 176 -12.69 11.75 8.89
N THR A 177 -12.50 10.61 8.28
CA THR A 177 -13.50 9.55 8.10
C THR A 177 -14.06 9.03 9.44
N PHE A 178 -13.23 9.06 10.47
CA PHE A 178 -13.60 8.74 11.85
C PHE A 178 -13.48 10.00 12.70
N PRO A 179 -14.58 10.69 13.07
CA PRO A 179 -14.53 11.88 13.92
C PRO A 179 -14.05 11.51 15.34
N GLU A 180 -14.53 10.40 15.87
CA GLU A 180 -14.15 9.87 17.18
C GLU A 180 -13.15 8.73 17.02
N LYS A 181 -12.15 8.69 17.90
CA LYS A 181 -11.09 7.69 17.90
C LYS A 181 -11.17 6.83 19.17
N ASN A 182 -11.33 5.52 19.00
CA ASN A 182 -11.13 4.58 20.09
C ASN A 182 -9.62 4.38 20.32
N LEU A 183 -9.14 4.79 21.48
CA LEU A 183 -7.72 4.72 21.84
C LEU A 183 -7.17 3.28 21.81
N ALA A 184 -7.97 2.26 22.12
CA ALA A 184 -7.53 0.87 22.04
C ALA A 184 -7.16 0.48 20.61
N ILE A 185 -7.97 0.88 19.61
CA ILE A 185 -7.67 0.66 18.20
C ILE A 185 -6.43 1.46 17.77
N VAL A 186 -6.31 2.70 18.24
CA VAL A 186 -5.14 3.56 17.94
C VAL A 186 -3.86 2.89 18.43
N TYR A 187 -3.80 2.50 19.71
CA TYR A 187 -2.60 1.89 20.29
C TYR A 187 -2.31 0.51 19.71
N PHE A 188 -3.33 -0.29 19.44
CA PHE A 188 -3.18 -1.58 18.78
C PHE A 188 -2.54 -1.46 17.38
N LEU A 189 -3.09 -0.58 16.53
CA LEU A 189 -2.55 -0.35 15.20
C LEU A 189 -1.17 0.32 15.24
N LEU A 190 -0.93 1.24 16.18
CA LEU A 190 0.36 1.87 16.38
C LEU A 190 1.43 0.84 16.77
N PHE A 191 1.12 -0.04 17.72
CA PHE A 191 2.02 -1.13 18.12
C PHE A 191 2.37 -2.03 16.93
N LEU A 192 1.38 -2.51 16.18
CA LEU A 192 1.61 -3.36 15.01
C LEU A 192 2.41 -2.62 13.93
N THR A 193 2.12 -1.33 13.71
CA THR A 193 2.85 -0.50 12.75
C THR A 193 4.33 -0.43 13.12
N ILE A 194 4.65 -0.11 14.37
CA ILE A 194 6.04 -0.01 14.84
C ILE A 194 6.73 -1.37 14.76
N LEU A 195 6.10 -2.42 15.27
CA LEU A 195 6.66 -3.76 15.30
C LEU A 195 7.03 -4.27 13.90
N LEU A 196 6.08 -4.20 12.97
CA LEU A 196 6.28 -4.71 11.62
C LEU A 196 7.20 -3.80 10.78
N TYR A 197 7.15 -2.49 11.01
CA TYR A 197 8.08 -1.56 10.39
C TYR A 197 9.52 -1.84 10.81
N VAL A 198 9.78 -2.01 12.10
CA VAL A 198 11.11 -2.37 12.62
C VAL A 198 11.57 -3.72 12.05
N MET A 199 10.68 -4.72 12.01
CA MET A 199 10.99 -6.03 11.40
C MET A 199 11.44 -5.88 9.93
N VAL A 200 10.75 -5.03 9.17
CA VAL A 200 11.13 -4.75 7.77
C VAL A 200 12.46 -4.00 7.70
N LEU A 201 12.68 -2.99 8.53
CA LEU A 201 13.96 -2.24 8.55
C LEU A 201 15.16 -3.12 8.87
N VAL A 202 15.03 -4.04 9.82
CA VAL A 202 16.09 -5.01 10.16
C VAL A 202 16.37 -5.96 9.00
N SER A 203 15.34 -6.32 8.23
CA SER A 203 15.47 -7.21 7.06
C SER A 203 15.97 -6.49 5.81
N LEU A 204 15.80 -5.18 5.72
CA LEU A 204 16.08 -4.38 4.54
C LEU A 204 17.53 -4.49 4.02
N PRO A 205 18.59 -4.46 4.86
CA PRO A 205 19.96 -4.61 4.39
C PRO A 205 20.22 -5.93 3.66
N LYS A 206 19.55 -7.02 4.09
CA LYS A 206 19.64 -8.32 3.42
C LYS A 206 18.90 -8.29 2.09
N LEU A 207 17.71 -7.70 2.05
CA LEU A 207 16.88 -7.63 0.84
C LEU A 207 17.51 -6.73 -0.23
N LEU A 208 18.22 -5.68 0.15
CA LEU A 208 18.91 -4.77 -0.77
C LEU A 208 20.18 -5.38 -1.38
N LYS A 209 20.70 -6.51 -0.84
CA LYS A 209 21.82 -7.25 -1.43
C LYS A 209 21.40 -8.19 -2.56
N LEU A 210 20.11 -8.46 -2.73
CA LEU A 210 19.61 -9.28 -3.82
C LEU A 210 19.89 -8.60 -5.17
N PRO A 211 19.97 -9.38 -6.28
CA PRO A 211 19.90 -8.81 -7.61
C PRO A 211 18.67 -7.92 -7.76
N PHE A 212 18.75 -6.94 -8.65
CA PHE A 212 17.59 -6.07 -8.86
C PHE A 212 16.44 -6.85 -9.51
N TYR A 213 15.27 -6.74 -8.91
CA TYR A 213 14.01 -7.25 -9.42
C TYR A 213 12.98 -6.12 -9.46
N PRO A 214 12.01 -6.11 -10.40
CA PRO A 214 10.91 -5.14 -10.42
C PRO A 214 10.12 -5.08 -9.10
N SER A 215 10.13 -6.17 -8.33
CA SER A 215 9.53 -6.25 -6.99
C SER A 215 10.20 -5.34 -5.93
N TYR A 216 11.34 -4.72 -6.23
CA TYR A 216 11.93 -3.65 -5.40
C TYR A 216 10.98 -2.48 -5.18
N SER A 217 10.01 -2.28 -6.09
CA SER A 217 8.90 -1.34 -5.88
C SER A 217 8.15 -1.56 -4.56
N ALA A 218 8.16 -2.79 -4.03
CA ALA A 218 7.55 -3.14 -2.74
C ALA A 218 8.22 -2.46 -1.52
N PHE A 219 9.41 -1.86 -1.67
CA PHE A 219 10.05 -1.10 -0.60
C PHE A 219 9.45 0.31 -0.45
N THR A 220 8.81 0.87 -1.48
CA THR A 220 8.41 2.27 -1.53
C THR A 220 7.15 2.59 -0.71
N PHE A 221 6.01 2.02 -1.08
CA PHE A 221 4.75 2.28 -0.40
C PHE A 221 4.77 1.90 1.08
N PRO A 222 5.30 0.74 1.51
CA PRO A 222 5.35 0.37 2.92
C PRO A 222 6.12 1.37 3.79
N THR A 223 7.27 1.86 3.32
CA THR A 223 8.04 2.85 4.09
C THR A 223 7.33 4.20 4.15
N ALA A 224 6.74 4.64 3.04
CA ALA A 224 6.01 5.91 2.98
C ALA A 224 4.74 5.90 3.84
N ILE A 225 3.93 4.82 3.77
CA ILE A 225 2.69 4.74 4.54
C ILE A 225 2.95 4.56 6.03
N SER A 226 4.05 3.89 6.41
CA SER A 226 4.48 3.80 7.80
C SER A 226 4.83 5.18 8.36
N ALA A 227 5.61 5.97 7.63
CA ALA A 227 5.92 7.34 8.02
C ALA A 227 4.64 8.20 8.15
N LEU A 228 3.71 8.08 7.21
CA LEU A 228 2.45 8.82 7.24
C LEU A 228 1.57 8.41 8.43
N GLY A 229 1.37 7.11 8.65
CA GLY A 229 0.56 6.59 9.77
C GLY A 229 1.12 7.03 11.11
N LEU A 230 2.43 6.90 11.31
CA LEU A 230 3.13 7.37 12.51
C LEU A 230 2.98 8.89 12.69
N LYS A 231 3.15 9.68 11.63
CA LYS A 231 3.01 11.15 11.68
C LYS A 231 1.63 11.60 12.09
N LEU A 232 0.59 11.05 11.46
CA LEU A 232 -0.80 11.39 11.76
C LEU A 232 -1.17 11.02 13.20
N THR A 233 -0.72 9.84 13.67
CA THR A 233 -0.97 9.38 15.03
C THR A 233 -0.21 10.22 16.06
N THR A 234 1.05 10.58 15.77
CA THR A 234 1.83 11.48 16.63
C THR A 234 1.13 12.81 16.80
N LYS A 235 0.61 13.38 15.71
CA LYS A 235 -0.17 14.62 15.77
C LYS A 235 -1.39 14.47 16.65
N PHE A 236 -2.19 13.43 16.44
CA PHE A 236 -3.40 13.16 17.21
C PHE A 236 -3.11 13.00 18.71
N LEU A 237 -2.11 12.17 19.08
CA LEU A 237 -1.74 11.94 20.48
C LEU A 237 -1.20 13.21 21.14
N LYS A 238 -0.45 14.04 20.41
CA LYS A 238 0.02 15.34 20.91
C LYS A 238 -1.14 16.29 21.21
N GLU A 239 -2.14 16.35 20.31
CA GLU A 239 -3.35 17.15 20.50
C GLU A 239 -4.21 16.62 21.67
N SER A 240 -4.08 15.33 22.00
CA SER A 240 -4.71 14.69 23.17
C SER A 240 -3.90 14.84 24.46
N GLY A 241 -2.83 15.62 24.49
CA GLY A 241 -2.01 15.88 25.68
C GLY A 241 -0.97 14.78 26.02
N VAL A 242 -0.79 13.78 25.17
CA VAL A 242 0.20 12.71 25.39
C VAL A 242 1.60 13.19 25.05
N ASN A 243 2.60 12.81 25.87
CA ASN A 243 3.99 13.06 25.52
C ASN A 243 4.43 12.18 24.34
N VAL A 244 4.75 12.79 23.21
CA VAL A 244 5.07 12.11 21.95
C VAL A 244 6.53 12.32 21.51
N ALA A 245 7.42 12.77 22.39
CA ALA A 245 8.80 13.12 22.03
C ALA A 245 9.55 11.96 21.33
N MET A 246 9.42 10.74 21.85
CA MET A 246 10.03 9.54 21.25
C MET A 246 9.39 9.18 19.92
N LEU A 247 8.05 9.26 19.84
CA LEU A 247 7.30 8.95 18.62
C LEU A 247 7.62 9.98 17.50
N ALA A 248 7.80 11.24 17.85
CA ALA A 248 8.20 12.29 16.89
C ALA A 248 9.59 12.02 16.29
N LYS A 249 10.56 11.53 17.11
CA LYS A 249 11.87 11.09 16.59
C LYS A 249 11.72 9.92 15.62
N LEU A 250 10.88 8.94 15.95
CA LEU A 250 10.60 7.80 15.06
C LEU A 250 9.99 8.25 13.74
N VAL A 251 9.07 9.22 13.76
CA VAL A 251 8.50 9.82 12.54
C VAL A 251 9.59 10.43 11.67
N SER A 252 10.49 11.21 12.23
CA SER A 252 11.60 11.83 11.47
C SER A 252 12.50 10.77 10.81
N VAL A 253 12.84 9.72 11.55
CA VAL A 253 13.61 8.59 10.99
C VAL A 253 12.83 7.91 9.87
N ALA A 254 11.54 7.65 10.06
CA ALA A 254 10.71 6.99 9.05
C ALA A 254 10.56 7.82 7.77
N GLU A 255 10.44 9.15 7.89
CA GLU A 255 10.39 10.06 6.73
C GLU A 255 11.71 10.06 5.95
N ILE A 256 12.86 10.07 6.64
CA ILE A 256 14.19 10.00 6.00
C ILE A 256 14.35 8.66 5.29
N VAL A 257 14.05 7.55 5.96
CA VAL A 257 14.14 6.20 5.38
C VAL A 257 13.25 6.09 4.15
N ALA A 258 11.99 6.53 4.23
CA ALA A 258 11.07 6.48 3.11
C ALA A 258 11.62 7.28 1.91
N THR A 259 12.13 8.47 2.15
CA THR A 259 12.69 9.34 1.10
C THR A 259 13.90 8.67 0.42
N VAL A 260 14.86 8.18 1.20
CA VAL A 260 16.06 7.52 0.67
C VAL A 260 15.70 6.26 -0.14
N ILE A 261 14.81 5.43 0.40
CA ILE A 261 14.39 4.19 -0.26
C ILE A 261 13.64 4.47 -1.56
N ILE A 262 12.74 5.44 -1.58
CA ILE A 262 12.00 5.81 -2.80
C ILE A 262 12.97 6.28 -3.89
N ILE A 263 13.90 7.18 -3.55
CA ILE A 263 14.91 7.68 -4.50
C ILE A 263 15.76 6.51 -5.01
N TYR A 264 16.25 5.66 -4.12
CA TYR A 264 17.05 4.48 -4.49
C TYR A 264 16.29 3.56 -5.46
N VAL A 265 15.05 3.22 -5.14
CA VAL A 265 14.23 2.32 -5.97
C VAL A 265 13.94 2.94 -7.35
N VAL A 266 13.64 4.24 -7.42
CA VAL A 266 13.42 4.94 -8.69
C VAL A 266 14.68 4.87 -9.56
N ILE A 267 15.86 5.17 -8.98
CA ILE A 267 17.14 5.10 -9.71
C ILE A 267 17.38 3.68 -10.24
N ARG A 268 17.18 2.64 -9.41
CA ARG A 268 17.37 1.24 -9.80
C ARG A 268 16.43 0.81 -10.94
N HIS A 269 15.17 1.26 -10.95
CA HIS A 269 14.24 1.00 -12.04
C HIS A 269 14.65 1.70 -13.34
N ILE A 270 15.09 2.95 -13.26
CA ILE A 270 15.57 3.68 -14.44
C ILE A 270 16.81 2.96 -15.03
N MET A 271 17.77 2.59 -14.20
CA MET A 271 18.96 1.85 -14.64
C MET A 271 18.61 0.54 -15.32
N PHE A 272 17.65 -0.21 -14.74
CA PHE A 272 17.17 -1.48 -15.31
C PHE A 272 16.52 -1.26 -16.69
N MET A 273 15.62 -0.29 -16.81
CA MET A 273 14.97 0.03 -18.10
C MET A 273 15.96 0.47 -19.18
N LEU A 274 17.06 1.12 -18.79
CA LEU A 274 18.09 1.53 -19.73
C LEU A 274 19.02 0.37 -20.14
N SER A 275 19.21 -0.63 -19.27
CA SER A 275 20.04 -1.81 -19.54
C SER A 275 19.36 -2.83 -20.46
N GLU A 276 18.02 -2.97 -20.41
CA GLU A 276 17.27 -3.86 -21.32
C GLU A 276 17.21 -3.37 -22.78
N LYS A 277 17.64 -2.14 -23.06
CA LYS A 277 17.69 -1.58 -24.43
C LYS A 277 18.99 -1.87 -25.15
N LYS A 278 19.95 -2.58 -24.53
CA LYS A 278 21.15 -3.09 -25.16
C LYS A 278 21.03 -4.59 -25.44
#